data_430c75f5ef1ef99ec612d9fdfd20a748
#
_entry.id   430c75f5ef1ef99ec612d9fdfd20a748
#
_cell.length_a   1.000
_cell.length_b   1.000
_cell.length_c   1.000
_cell.angle_alpha   90.00
_cell.angle_beta   90.00
_cell.angle_gamma   90.00
#
_symmetry.space_group_name_H-M   'P 1'
#
loop_
_entity.id
_entity.type
_entity.pdbx_description
1 polymer ?
#
loop_
_entity_poly.entity_id
_entity_poly.type
_entity_poly.pdbx_seq_one_letter_code
_entity_poly.pdbx_strand_id
1 'polypeptide(L)'
;MTDPYNPMIDKPTGKSMLESFKVFLRSIKGYRFPILIAVLLTVGSAILALFIPKILGDMTTIAVETYPEIDWGALSGKAILVVVLFTSSAVLGYAQAYILAVVSAKYTKELRERILDKISKLPISYFDKHQYGDTLSRMSNDVDVMTT
;
A
#
# COMPACT_ATOMS: atom_id res chain seq x y z
N MET A 1 2.31 44.65 14.64
CA MET A 1 1.09 43.96 14.21
C MET A 1 1.54 42.57 13.75
N THR A 2 1.66 41.64 14.69
CA THR A 2 2.19 40.29 14.48
C THR A 2 1.06 39.39 14.02
N ASP A 3 1.20 38.88 12.81
CA ASP A 3 0.27 37.92 12.21
C ASP A 3 0.25 36.64 13.06
N PRO A 4 -0.86 36.24 13.69
CA PRO A 4 -0.92 35.08 14.57
C PRO A 4 -0.94 33.74 13.82
N TYR A 5 -0.87 33.75 12.49
CA TYR A 5 -0.86 32.53 11.68
C TYR A 5 0.39 32.47 10.78
N ASN A 6 1.49 32.00 11.36
CA ASN A 6 2.66 31.62 10.56
C ASN A 6 2.74 30.10 10.47
N PRO A 7 2.33 29.47 9.35
CA PRO A 7 2.33 28.02 9.16
C PRO A 7 3.74 27.39 9.13
N MET A 8 4.80 28.19 9.22
CA MET A 8 6.19 27.72 9.18
C MET A 8 6.77 27.37 10.55
N ILE A 9 6.06 27.59 11.66
CA ILE A 9 6.61 27.41 13.02
C ILE A 9 6.29 26.05 13.63
N ASP A 10 5.31 25.35 13.13
CA ASP A 10 4.96 24.01 13.65
C ASP A 10 5.59 22.90 12.79
N LYS A 11 6.93 22.78 12.86
CA LYS A 11 7.58 21.52 12.45
C LYS A 11 7.09 20.44 13.42
N PRO A 12 6.45 19.38 12.91
CA PRO A 12 5.97 18.31 13.78
C PRO A 12 7.17 17.71 14.54
N THR A 13 7.24 17.99 15.82
CA THR A 13 8.20 17.35 16.72
C THR A 13 7.95 15.85 16.67
N GLY A 14 8.99 15.00 16.71
CA GLY A 14 8.85 13.55 16.56
C GLY A 14 7.77 12.89 17.46
N LYS A 15 7.39 13.55 18.57
CA LYS A 15 6.24 13.16 19.40
C LYS A 15 4.90 13.34 18.68
N SER A 16 4.72 14.39 17.87
CA SER A 16 3.49 14.64 17.12
C SER A 16 3.35 13.64 15.93
N MET A 17 4.47 13.21 15.33
CA MET A 17 4.47 12.17 14.31
C MET A 17 4.03 10.81 14.87
N LEU A 18 4.54 10.41 16.03
CA LEU A 18 4.15 9.17 16.71
C LEU A 18 2.67 9.19 17.16
N GLU A 19 2.19 10.33 17.61
CA GLU A 19 0.77 10.50 17.97
C GLU A 19 -0.12 10.47 16.73
N SER A 20 0.26 11.13 15.65
CA SER A 20 -0.43 11.07 14.36
C SER A 20 -0.46 9.65 13.80
N PHE A 21 0.65 8.92 13.89
CA PHE A 21 0.74 7.52 13.50
C PHE A 21 -0.14 6.61 14.36
N LYS A 22 -0.22 6.84 15.68
CA LYS A 22 -1.16 6.12 16.57
C LYS A 22 -2.62 6.40 16.23
N VAL A 23 -2.95 7.64 15.92
CA VAL A 23 -4.31 8.03 15.50
C VAL A 23 -4.66 7.37 14.17
N PHE A 24 -3.74 7.38 13.22
CA PHE A 24 -3.89 6.68 11.93
C PHE A 24 -4.10 5.16 12.12
N LEU A 25 -3.26 4.49 12.90
CA LEU A 25 -3.42 3.07 13.24
C LEU A 25 -4.75 2.78 13.96
N ARG A 26 -5.23 3.72 14.77
CA ARG A 26 -6.52 3.60 15.48
C ARG A 26 -7.70 3.76 14.52
N SER A 27 -7.58 4.59 13.51
CA SER A 27 -8.60 4.76 12.46
C SER A 27 -8.75 3.52 11.58
N ILE A 28 -7.68 2.75 11.38
CA ILE A 28 -7.65 1.51 10.57
C ILE A 28 -8.18 0.29 11.35
N LYS A 29 -8.62 0.46 12.61
CA LYS A 29 -9.08 -0.69 13.44
C LYS A 29 -10.13 -1.56 12.77
N GLY A 30 -11.03 -0.99 11.96
CA GLY A 30 -12.07 -1.72 11.21
C GLY A 30 -11.53 -2.61 10.08
N TYR A 31 -10.31 -2.36 9.60
CA TYR A 31 -9.72 -3.04 8.44
C TYR A 31 -8.54 -3.97 8.81
N ARG A 32 -8.35 -4.27 10.09
CA ARG A 32 -7.22 -5.08 10.57
C ARG A 32 -7.18 -6.48 9.96
N PHE A 33 -8.34 -7.12 9.83
CA PHE A 33 -8.43 -8.47 9.30
C PHE A 33 -8.03 -8.54 7.80
N PRO A 34 -8.57 -7.72 6.90
CA PRO A 34 -8.11 -7.72 5.50
C PRO A 34 -6.65 -7.29 5.35
N ILE A 35 -6.15 -6.36 6.17
CA ILE A 35 -4.74 -5.98 6.16
C ILE A 35 -3.86 -7.15 6.60
N LEU A 36 -4.23 -7.90 7.64
CA LEU A 36 -3.51 -9.08 8.07
C LEU A 36 -3.43 -10.14 6.96
N ILE A 37 -4.54 -10.39 6.28
CA ILE A 37 -4.57 -11.30 5.13
C ILE A 37 -3.63 -10.81 4.03
N ALA A 38 -3.65 -9.52 3.68
CA ALA A 38 -2.77 -8.96 2.69
C ALA A 38 -1.28 -9.14 3.06
N VAL A 39 -0.92 -8.94 4.32
CA VAL A 39 0.45 -9.16 4.82
C VAL A 39 0.85 -10.65 4.69
N LEU A 40 -0.04 -11.58 5.06
CA LEU A 40 0.23 -13.02 4.92
C LEU A 40 0.43 -13.42 3.44
N LEU A 41 -0.39 -12.89 2.54
CA LEU A 41 -0.26 -13.12 1.11
C LEU A 41 1.05 -12.55 0.55
N THR A 42 1.46 -11.35 1.01
CA THR A 42 2.74 -10.74 0.64
C THR A 42 3.92 -11.62 1.07
N VAL A 43 3.91 -12.08 2.31
CA VAL A 43 4.96 -12.97 2.83
C VAL A 43 4.98 -14.29 2.04
N GLY A 44 3.83 -14.88 1.77
CA GLY A 44 3.72 -16.10 0.96
C GLY A 44 4.26 -15.91 -0.45
N SER A 45 3.86 -14.84 -1.13
CA SER A 45 4.35 -14.49 -2.47
C SER A 45 5.87 -14.27 -2.48
N ALA A 46 6.42 -13.56 -1.48
CA ALA A 46 7.84 -13.31 -1.36
C ALA A 46 8.64 -14.60 -1.15
N ILE A 47 8.15 -15.51 -0.30
CA ILE A 47 8.79 -16.82 -0.08
C ILE A 47 8.85 -17.60 -1.39
N LEU A 48 7.74 -17.69 -2.14
CA LEU A 48 7.74 -18.38 -3.43
C LEU A 48 8.73 -17.75 -4.42
N ALA A 49 8.79 -16.42 -4.48
CA ALA A 49 9.69 -15.69 -5.36
C ALA A 49 11.17 -15.95 -5.04
N LEU A 50 11.54 -16.17 -3.78
CA LEU A 50 12.91 -16.46 -3.36
C LEU A 50 13.45 -17.80 -3.88
N PHE A 51 12.58 -18.76 -4.20
CA PHE A 51 13.01 -20.05 -4.76
C PHE A 51 13.36 -19.96 -6.26
N ILE A 52 12.83 -18.98 -6.99
CA ILE A 52 13.02 -18.85 -8.43
C ILE A 52 14.50 -18.70 -8.81
N PRO A 53 15.29 -17.78 -8.22
CA PRO A 53 16.71 -17.63 -8.55
C PRO A 53 17.53 -18.90 -8.28
N LYS A 54 17.18 -19.63 -7.22
CA LYS A 54 17.86 -20.91 -6.90
C LYS A 54 17.62 -21.95 -8.00
N ILE A 55 16.38 -22.12 -8.44
CA ILE A 55 16.05 -23.10 -9.49
C ILE A 55 16.67 -22.71 -10.83
N LEU A 56 16.72 -21.41 -11.15
CA LEU A 56 17.39 -20.91 -12.35
C LEU A 56 18.91 -21.20 -12.29
N GLY A 57 19.53 -21.02 -11.12
CA GLY A 57 20.93 -21.40 -10.89
C GLY A 57 21.16 -22.88 -11.14
N ASP A 58 20.32 -23.76 -10.57
CA ASP A 58 20.39 -25.21 -10.80
C ASP A 58 20.21 -25.57 -12.29
N MET A 59 19.30 -24.87 -13.02
CA MET A 59 19.12 -25.08 -14.46
C MET A 59 20.37 -24.72 -15.25
N THR A 60 21.05 -23.63 -14.87
CA THR A 60 22.30 -23.21 -15.48
C THR A 60 23.39 -24.26 -15.23
N THR A 61 23.50 -24.81 -14.03
CA THR A 61 24.46 -25.87 -13.68
C THR A 61 24.22 -27.12 -14.52
N ILE A 62 22.98 -27.59 -14.63
CA ILE A 62 22.62 -28.74 -15.47
C ILE A 62 23.03 -28.49 -16.91
N ALA A 63 22.73 -27.31 -17.47
CA ALA A 63 23.07 -27.01 -18.85
C ALA A 63 24.58 -26.98 -19.13
N VAL A 64 25.39 -26.56 -18.16
CA VAL A 64 26.85 -26.48 -18.28
C VAL A 64 27.50 -27.84 -18.07
N GLU A 65 27.10 -28.61 -17.07
CA GLU A 65 27.69 -29.91 -16.71
C GLU A 65 27.37 -31.00 -17.72
N THR A 66 26.22 -30.91 -18.39
CA THR A 66 25.73 -31.91 -19.33
C THR A 66 26.17 -31.62 -20.80
N TYR A 67 26.87 -30.50 -21.01
CA TYR A 67 27.36 -30.17 -22.37
C TYR A 67 28.39 -31.20 -22.87
N PRO A 68 28.30 -31.71 -24.15
CA PRO A 68 27.40 -31.28 -25.24
C PRO A 68 26.04 -31.98 -25.30
N GLU A 69 25.78 -33.00 -24.48
CA GLU A 69 24.53 -33.75 -24.46
C GLU A 69 23.62 -33.23 -23.36
N ILE A 70 22.80 -32.19 -23.67
CA ILE A 70 21.91 -31.54 -22.69
C ILE A 70 20.76 -32.49 -22.30
N ASP A 71 20.57 -32.71 -20.99
CA ASP A 71 19.42 -33.42 -20.44
C ASP A 71 18.17 -32.53 -20.49
N TRP A 72 17.47 -32.58 -21.60
CA TRP A 72 16.23 -31.85 -21.84
C TRP A 72 15.09 -32.24 -20.87
N GLY A 73 15.13 -33.49 -20.37
CA GLY A 73 14.14 -33.98 -19.42
C GLY A 73 14.25 -33.28 -18.07
N ALA A 74 15.44 -33.26 -17.51
CA ALA A 74 15.71 -32.57 -16.25
C ALA A 74 15.51 -31.06 -16.35
N LEU A 75 15.90 -30.44 -17.48
CA LEU A 75 15.76 -29.01 -17.70
C LEU A 75 14.31 -28.59 -17.84
N SER A 76 13.51 -29.35 -18.60
CA SER A 76 12.07 -29.05 -18.78
C SER A 76 11.29 -29.18 -17.47
N GLY A 77 11.61 -30.17 -16.62
CA GLY A 77 10.98 -30.33 -15.32
C GLY A 77 11.20 -29.13 -14.41
N LYS A 78 12.44 -28.61 -14.37
CA LYS A 78 12.76 -27.39 -13.62
C LYS A 78 12.11 -26.14 -14.23
N ALA A 79 12.06 -26.03 -15.55
CA ALA A 79 11.39 -24.93 -16.23
C ALA A 79 9.88 -24.89 -15.89
N ILE A 80 9.18 -26.02 -15.92
CA ILE A 80 7.78 -26.10 -15.50
C ILE A 80 7.63 -25.68 -14.03
N LEU A 81 8.51 -26.13 -13.15
CA LEU A 81 8.50 -25.75 -11.72
C LEU A 81 8.63 -24.24 -11.55
N VAL A 82 9.53 -23.58 -12.27
CA VAL A 82 9.70 -22.11 -12.24
C VAL A 82 8.40 -21.41 -12.70
N VAL A 83 7.78 -21.89 -13.78
CA VAL A 83 6.52 -21.33 -14.28
C VAL A 83 5.41 -21.46 -13.24
N VAL A 84 5.28 -22.62 -12.59
CA VAL A 84 4.28 -22.85 -11.54
C VAL A 84 4.52 -21.93 -10.33
N LEU A 85 5.75 -21.83 -9.87
CA LEU A 85 6.10 -20.95 -8.74
C LEU A 85 5.86 -19.48 -9.07
N PHE A 86 6.25 -19.05 -10.26
CA PHE A 86 6.04 -17.67 -10.72
C PHE A 86 4.55 -17.33 -10.80
N THR A 87 3.77 -18.20 -11.43
CA THR A 87 2.31 -18.04 -11.57
C THR A 87 1.64 -18.00 -10.19
N SER A 88 2.02 -18.91 -9.28
CA SER A 88 1.48 -18.93 -7.92
C SER A 88 1.82 -17.66 -7.15
N SER A 89 3.06 -17.19 -7.23
CA SER A 89 3.50 -15.93 -6.62
C SER A 89 2.74 -14.73 -7.19
N ALA A 90 2.52 -14.69 -8.51
CA ALA A 90 1.78 -13.62 -9.17
C ALA A 90 0.30 -13.60 -8.74
N VAL A 91 -0.35 -14.76 -8.61
CA VAL A 91 -1.74 -14.86 -8.12
C VAL A 91 -1.86 -14.35 -6.68
N LEU A 92 -0.94 -14.74 -5.79
CA LEU A 92 -0.92 -14.24 -4.41
C LEU A 92 -0.68 -12.73 -4.36
N GLY A 93 0.26 -12.21 -5.17
CA GLY A 93 0.53 -10.78 -5.27
C GLY A 93 -0.69 -10.00 -5.81
N TYR A 94 -1.38 -10.52 -6.81
CA TYR A 94 -2.61 -9.91 -7.32
C TYR A 94 -3.72 -9.88 -6.26
N ALA A 95 -3.94 -10.99 -5.56
CA ALA A 95 -4.95 -11.06 -4.49
C ALA A 95 -4.65 -10.04 -3.37
N GLN A 96 -3.39 -9.93 -2.96
CA GLN A 96 -2.94 -8.94 -1.98
C GLN A 96 -3.19 -7.51 -2.46
N ALA A 97 -2.80 -7.17 -3.70
CA ALA A 97 -3.00 -5.85 -4.27
C ALA A 97 -4.49 -5.49 -4.36
N TYR A 98 -5.33 -6.44 -4.76
CA TYR A 98 -6.77 -6.25 -4.81
C TYR A 98 -7.37 -5.96 -3.42
N ILE A 99 -6.97 -6.71 -2.38
CA ILE A 99 -7.44 -6.48 -1.01
C ILE A 99 -7.05 -5.07 -0.54
N LEU A 100 -5.80 -4.65 -0.78
CA LEU A 100 -5.33 -3.32 -0.39
C LEU A 100 -6.06 -2.21 -1.15
N ALA A 101 -6.31 -2.39 -2.44
CA ALA A 101 -7.06 -1.42 -3.25
C ALA A 101 -8.49 -1.22 -2.71
N VAL A 102 -9.19 -2.31 -2.36
CA VAL A 102 -10.54 -2.25 -1.77
C VAL A 102 -10.52 -1.58 -0.40
N VAL A 103 -9.54 -1.90 0.45
CA VAL A 103 -9.39 -1.28 1.77
C VAL A 103 -9.11 0.22 1.63
N SER A 104 -8.19 0.61 0.75
CA SER A 104 -7.87 2.01 0.49
C SER A 104 -9.09 2.79 -0.01
N ALA A 105 -9.82 2.26 -0.99
CA ALA A 105 -11.02 2.91 -1.52
C ALA A 105 -12.10 3.12 -0.43
N LYS A 106 -12.34 2.11 0.41
CA LYS A 106 -13.30 2.23 1.52
C LYS A 106 -12.86 3.25 2.56
N TYR A 107 -11.60 3.23 2.94
CA TYR A 107 -11.04 4.18 3.90
C TYR A 107 -11.12 5.62 3.37
N THR A 108 -10.79 5.84 2.10
CA THR A 108 -10.91 7.15 1.44
C THR A 108 -12.35 7.66 1.49
N LYS A 109 -13.32 6.79 1.17
CA LYS A 109 -14.75 7.14 1.25
C LYS A 109 -15.15 7.56 2.66
N GLU A 110 -14.82 6.75 3.67
CA GLU A 110 -15.11 7.08 5.07
C GLU A 110 -14.44 8.39 5.53
N LEU A 111 -13.21 8.63 5.08
CA LEU A 111 -12.50 9.86 5.40
C LEU A 111 -13.20 11.08 4.82
N ARG A 112 -13.62 11.01 3.55
CA ARG A 112 -14.38 12.09 2.89
C ARG A 112 -15.72 12.34 3.60
N GLU A 113 -16.46 11.30 3.97
CA GLU A 113 -17.73 11.43 4.69
C GLU A 113 -17.53 12.10 6.06
N ARG A 114 -16.50 11.71 6.81
CA ARG A 114 -16.17 12.32 8.11
C ARG A 114 -15.77 13.79 7.99
N ILE A 115 -15.05 14.14 6.93
CA ILE A 115 -14.66 15.53 6.65
C ILE A 115 -15.90 16.36 6.33
N LEU A 116 -16.77 15.88 5.44
CA LEU A 116 -18.02 16.56 5.07
C LEU A 116 -18.94 16.75 6.28
N ASP A 117 -19.09 15.73 7.13
CA ASP A 117 -19.87 15.83 8.38
C ASP A 117 -19.29 16.88 9.35
N LYS A 118 -17.97 17.00 9.42
CA LYS A 118 -17.35 18.06 10.22
C LYS A 118 -17.57 19.45 9.63
N ILE A 119 -17.43 19.58 8.31
CA ILE A 119 -17.66 20.86 7.62
C ILE A 119 -19.12 21.33 7.80
N SER A 120 -20.08 20.42 7.66
CA SER A 120 -21.50 20.76 7.79
C SER A 120 -21.89 21.25 9.20
N LYS A 121 -21.08 20.92 10.21
CA LYS A 121 -21.26 21.37 11.60
C LYS A 121 -20.55 22.68 11.93
N LEU A 122 -19.78 23.26 10.99
CA LEU A 122 -19.12 24.54 11.20
C LEU A 122 -20.13 25.69 11.11
N PRO A 123 -20.04 26.72 11.99
CA PRO A 123 -20.90 27.89 11.93
C PRO A 123 -20.64 28.69 10.65
N ILE A 124 -21.71 29.33 10.12
CA ILE A 124 -21.67 30.13 8.88
C ILE A 124 -20.59 31.21 8.96
N SER A 125 -20.37 31.79 10.13
CA SER A 125 -19.33 32.81 10.39
C SER A 125 -17.90 32.35 10.09
N TYR A 126 -17.65 31.06 10.01
CA TYR A 126 -16.35 30.50 9.56
C TYR A 126 -16.16 30.67 8.07
N PHE A 127 -17.23 30.47 7.28
CA PHE A 127 -17.19 30.57 5.82
C PHE A 127 -17.17 32.02 5.32
N ASP A 128 -17.64 32.98 6.12
CA ASP A 128 -17.55 34.42 5.82
C ASP A 128 -16.10 34.94 5.84
N LYS A 129 -15.21 34.26 6.63
CA LYS A 129 -13.78 34.61 6.75
C LYS A 129 -12.86 33.80 5.82
N HIS A 130 -13.31 32.68 5.29
CA HIS A 130 -12.53 31.79 4.44
C HIS A 130 -13.33 31.45 3.18
N GLN A 131 -12.75 31.63 2.01
CA GLN A 131 -13.43 31.27 0.76
C GLN A 131 -13.76 29.77 0.76
N TYR A 132 -15.05 29.46 0.73
CA TYR A 132 -15.57 28.08 0.78
C TYR A 132 -14.93 27.18 -0.28
N GLY A 133 -14.73 27.70 -1.51
CA GLY A 133 -14.11 26.95 -2.61
C GLY A 133 -12.62 26.59 -2.37
N ASP A 134 -11.85 27.49 -1.77
CA ASP A 134 -10.43 27.24 -1.47
C ASP A 134 -10.29 26.17 -0.36
N THR A 135 -11.12 26.25 0.67
CA THR A 135 -11.14 25.25 1.76
C THR A 135 -11.52 23.87 1.24
N LEU A 136 -12.53 23.76 0.38
CA LEU A 136 -12.99 22.50 -0.17
C LEU A 136 -11.95 21.90 -1.14
N SER A 137 -11.32 22.74 -1.98
CA SER A 137 -10.28 22.33 -2.91
C SER A 137 -9.03 21.79 -2.20
N ARG A 138 -8.57 22.48 -1.16
CA ARG A 138 -7.44 22.02 -0.34
C ARG A 138 -7.74 20.69 0.35
N MET A 139 -8.91 20.55 0.95
CA MET A 139 -9.29 19.32 1.63
C MET A 139 -9.43 18.15 0.66
N SER A 140 -9.96 18.37 -0.55
CA SER A 140 -10.03 17.31 -1.57
C SER A 140 -8.65 16.88 -2.03
N ASN A 141 -7.76 17.84 -2.28
CA ASN A 141 -6.39 17.58 -2.69
C ASN A 141 -5.58 16.86 -1.59
N ASP A 142 -5.73 17.26 -0.32
CA ASP A 142 -5.04 16.63 0.81
C ASP A 142 -5.49 15.18 1.02
N VAL A 143 -6.79 14.88 0.80
CA VAL A 143 -7.29 13.50 0.86
C VAL A 143 -6.73 12.67 -0.29
N ASP A 144 -6.65 13.22 -1.50
CA ASP A 144 -6.10 12.51 -2.66
C ASP A 144 -4.60 12.22 -2.50
N VAL A 145 -3.83 13.15 -1.95
CA VAL A 145 -2.40 12.96 -1.63
C VAL A 145 -2.19 11.89 -0.54
N MET A 146 -3.11 11.76 0.42
CA MET A 146 -3.01 10.71 1.46
C MET A 146 -3.34 9.29 0.95
N THR A 147 -3.93 9.18 -0.24
CA THR A 147 -4.43 7.90 -0.79
C THR A 147 -3.64 7.39 -1.98
N THR A 148 -2.70 8.18 -2.50
CA THR A 148 -1.73 7.80 -3.53
C THR A 148 -0.42 7.32 -2.92
#